data_c05e7f16f31d24f1ae9915f1d4603027
#
_entry.id   c05e7f16f31d24f1ae9915f1d4603027
#
_cell.length_a   1.000
_cell.length_b   1.000
_cell.length_c   1.000
_cell.angle_alpha   90.00
_cell.angle_beta   90.00
_cell.angle_gamma   90.00
#
_symmetry.space_group_name_H-M   'P 1'
#
loop_
_entity.id
_entity.type
_entity.pdbx_description
1 polymer ?
#
loop_
_entity_poly.entity_id
_entity_poly.type
_entity_poly.pdbx_seq_one_letter_code
_entity_poly.pdbx_strand_id
1 'polypeptide(L)'
;MTNSRSQAGLIGRKVGMMRLYDGAARARGVTVIELGPNYVTQVRTPERDGYSAVQLGYNGARKRANRPERGHLRAAGLEGRSPVLTKLREFRLDDSTSFELGQALTVEQFVPGQFVDVTATSKGKGFAGGVKRWHFAGGPKTHGQSDRHRAPGSIGSGTTPGRVYKGLKMAGHMGSETVTVLNLLVVAVDPTRNLLFVDGSVPGHKGTIVTVGAARRPALKDYTPPVIPGATEAADEVVEEPAAEEAAEAPVAETTSDEPTAEADAAPEAEASTEDAPAEEAAADEENKSEA
;
A
#
# COMPACT_ATOMS: atom_id res chain seq x y z
N MET A 1 5.03 3.55 31.37
CA MET A 1 4.40 4.33 30.29
C MET A 1 3.86 3.35 29.30
N THR A 2 2.59 3.07 29.37
CA THR A 2 1.87 2.15 28.48
C THR A 2 1.86 2.75 27.08
N ASN A 3 2.36 1.98 26.16
CA ASN A 3 2.55 2.33 24.78
C ASN A 3 1.24 2.17 24.03
N SER A 4 0.34 3.13 24.22
CA SER A 4 -1.01 3.11 23.66
C SER A 4 -0.94 3.10 22.12
N ARG A 5 -1.34 1.99 21.52
CA ARG A 5 -1.55 1.85 20.08
C ARG A 5 -3.03 2.01 19.79
N SER A 6 -3.50 3.27 19.88
CA SER A 6 -4.90 3.60 19.62
C SER A 6 -5.25 3.68 18.14
N GLN A 7 -4.26 3.89 17.28
CA GLN A 7 -4.44 4.07 15.84
C GLN A 7 -4.00 2.84 15.07
N ALA A 8 -4.88 2.29 14.23
CA ALA A 8 -4.54 1.22 13.32
C ALA A 8 -3.55 1.74 12.25
N GLY A 9 -2.56 0.91 11.92
CA GLY A 9 -1.73 1.22 10.75
C GLY A 9 -2.49 0.98 9.45
N LEU A 10 -1.95 1.45 8.33
CA LEU A 10 -2.49 1.20 6.99
C LEU A 10 -1.52 0.41 6.13
N ILE A 11 -2.09 -0.31 5.17
CA ILE A 11 -1.35 -1.01 4.12
C ILE A 11 -1.38 -0.14 2.87
N GLY A 12 -0.25 -0.04 2.20
CA GLY A 12 -0.17 0.72 0.96
C GLY A 12 0.89 0.21 0.01
N ARG A 13 1.12 0.99 -1.01
CA ARG A 13 2.10 0.72 -2.05
C ARG A 13 3.04 1.90 -2.24
N LYS A 14 4.34 1.64 -2.25
CA LYS A 14 5.35 2.65 -2.57
C LYS A 14 5.21 3.08 -4.03
N VAL A 15 4.87 4.33 -4.28
CA VAL A 15 4.77 4.89 -5.64
C VAL A 15 6.15 5.30 -6.15
N GLY A 16 6.92 6.01 -5.33
CA GLY A 16 8.24 6.50 -5.72
C GLY A 16 8.82 7.47 -4.72
N MET A 17 9.78 8.26 -5.18
CA MET A 17 10.33 9.38 -4.40
C MET A 17 10.27 10.64 -5.24
N MET A 18 10.07 11.76 -4.58
CA MET A 18 10.07 13.08 -5.18
C MET A 18 10.78 14.09 -4.27
N ARG A 19 11.01 15.28 -4.77
CA ARG A 19 11.53 16.40 -4.01
C ARG A 19 10.41 17.37 -3.73
N LEU A 20 10.24 17.73 -2.49
CA LEU A 20 9.34 18.81 -2.06
C LEU A 20 10.16 19.92 -1.42
N TYR A 21 9.68 21.14 -1.56
CA TYR A 21 10.27 22.30 -0.91
C TYR A 21 9.38 22.71 0.26
N ASP A 22 9.96 22.86 1.45
CA ASP A 22 9.23 23.37 2.60
C ASP A 22 9.10 24.92 2.51
N GLY A 23 8.31 25.50 3.39
CA GLY A 23 8.11 26.97 3.43
C GLY A 23 9.39 27.79 3.63
N ALA A 24 10.49 27.16 4.04
CA ALA A 24 11.81 27.75 4.15
C ALA A 24 12.68 27.51 2.91
N ALA A 25 12.10 27.13 1.79
CA ALA A 25 12.76 26.80 0.52
C ALA A 25 13.81 25.66 0.63
N ARG A 26 13.73 24.82 1.67
CA ARG A 26 14.61 23.66 1.82
C ARG A 26 14.07 22.47 1.02
N ALA A 27 14.92 21.88 0.20
CA ALA A 27 14.56 20.69 -0.56
C ALA A 27 14.58 19.46 0.35
N ARG A 28 13.45 18.74 0.44
CA ARG A 28 13.31 17.45 1.14
C ARG A 28 13.10 16.31 0.17
N GLY A 29 13.80 15.21 0.37
CA GLY A 29 13.60 13.97 -0.39
C GLY A 29 12.47 13.16 0.23
N VAL A 30 11.33 13.13 -0.42
CA VAL A 30 10.11 12.55 0.13
C VAL A 30 9.73 11.28 -0.61
N THR A 31 9.35 10.24 0.12
CA THR A 31 8.76 9.02 -0.45
C THR A 31 7.24 9.16 -0.48
N VAL A 32 6.66 8.89 -1.64
CA VAL A 32 5.21 8.87 -1.86
C VAL A 32 4.70 7.45 -1.70
N ILE A 33 3.71 7.28 -0.84
CA ILE A 33 3.06 6.01 -0.55
C ILE A 33 1.56 6.17 -0.81
N GLU A 34 0.98 5.31 -1.62
CA GLU A 34 -0.46 5.21 -1.83
C GLU A 34 -1.04 4.32 -0.73
N LEU A 35 -1.83 4.91 0.17
CA LEU A 35 -2.40 4.25 1.34
C LEU A 35 -3.91 4.11 1.21
N GLY A 36 -4.37 3.05 0.63
CA GLY A 36 -5.79 2.79 0.72
C GLY A 36 -6.55 2.81 -0.61
N PRO A 37 -7.87 2.69 -0.50
CA PRO A 37 -8.62 2.42 0.73
C PRO A 37 -8.32 1.04 1.33
N ASN A 38 -8.22 0.97 2.66
CA ASN A 38 -8.07 -0.26 3.43
C ASN A 38 -9.41 -0.64 4.06
N TYR A 39 -9.71 -1.93 4.13
CA TYR A 39 -10.97 -2.42 4.68
C TYR A 39 -10.72 -3.34 5.85
N VAL A 40 -11.50 -3.18 6.91
CA VAL A 40 -11.47 -4.06 8.07
C VAL A 40 -12.09 -5.40 7.66
N THR A 41 -11.26 -6.44 7.63
CA THR A 41 -11.68 -7.80 7.26
C THR A 41 -11.99 -8.67 8.45
N GLN A 42 -11.35 -8.41 9.60
CA GLN A 42 -11.58 -9.13 10.84
C GLN A 42 -11.17 -8.27 12.04
N VAL A 43 -11.94 -8.37 13.11
CA VAL A 43 -11.61 -7.80 14.42
C VAL A 43 -11.29 -8.92 15.37
N ARG A 44 -10.15 -8.85 16.05
CA ARG A 44 -9.66 -9.80 17.05
C ARG A 44 -9.92 -9.22 18.43
N THR A 45 -10.56 -10.00 19.29
CA THR A 45 -10.85 -9.62 20.67
C THR A 45 -10.10 -10.51 21.65
N PRO A 46 -9.71 -10.01 22.83
CA PRO A 46 -8.96 -10.80 23.80
C PRO A 46 -9.76 -12.01 24.34
N GLU A 47 -11.06 -11.92 24.38
CA GLU A 47 -11.94 -12.99 24.85
C GLU A 47 -11.91 -14.22 23.94
N ARG A 48 -11.92 -14.00 22.62
CA ARG A 48 -11.96 -15.06 21.62
C ARG A 48 -10.59 -15.50 21.15
N ASP A 49 -9.71 -14.52 20.88
CA ASP A 49 -8.44 -14.74 20.17
C ASP A 49 -7.22 -14.59 21.10
N GLY A 50 -7.41 -14.12 22.34
CA GLY A 50 -6.36 -13.92 23.33
C GLY A 50 -5.55 -12.63 23.16
N TYR A 51 -5.89 -11.80 22.17
CA TYR A 51 -5.25 -10.50 21.92
C TYR A 51 -6.18 -9.58 21.15
N SER A 52 -5.96 -8.25 21.27
CA SER A 52 -6.68 -7.23 20.50
C SER A 52 -5.91 -6.87 19.23
N ALA A 53 -6.56 -6.98 18.09
CA ALA A 53 -6.01 -6.58 16.79
C ALA A 53 -7.11 -6.34 15.76
N VAL A 54 -6.78 -5.57 14.73
CA VAL A 54 -7.63 -5.37 13.56
C VAL A 54 -6.89 -5.88 12.33
N GLN A 55 -7.53 -6.75 11.57
CA GLN A 55 -7.02 -7.21 10.29
C GLN A 55 -7.54 -6.30 9.18
N LEU A 56 -6.62 -5.73 8.44
CA LEU A 56 -6.92 -4.88 7.29
C LEU A 56 -6.63 -5.60 5.99
N GLY A 57 -7.49 -5.36 5.01
CA GLY A 57 -7.34 -5.81 3.65
C GLY A 57 -7.05 -4.65 2.71
N TYR A 58 -6.05 -4.83 1.84
CA TYR A 58 -5.66 -3.88 0.81
C TYR A 58 -5.83 -4.49 -0.58
N ASN A 59 -6.19 -3.66 -1.55
CA ASN A 59 -6.45 -4.06 -2.92
C ASN A 59 -5.24 -4.78 -3.54
N GLY A 60 -5.53 -5.90 -4.20
CA GLY A 60 -4.56 -6.62 -5.02
C GLY A 60 -4.79 -6.39 -6.51
N ALA A 61 -3.86 -6.91 -7.32
CA ALA A 61 -3.98 -6.85 -8.78
C ALA A 61 -5.02 -7.84 -9.34
N ARG A 62 -5.54 -8.76 -8.52
CA ARG A 62 -6.48 -9.81 -8.99
C ARG A 62 -7.91 -9.29 -9.03
N LYS A 63 -8.61 -9.63 -10.13
CA LYS A 63 -10.03 -9.29 -10.32
C LYS A 63 -10.97 -10.26 -9.59
N ARG A 64 -10.56 -11.51 -9.38
CA ARG A 64 -11.40 -12.55 -8.76
C ARG A 64 -10.69 -13.19 -7.58
N ALA A 65 -11.43 -13.41 -6.49
CA ALA A 65 -11.00 -14.15 -5.32
C ALA A 65 -11.23 -15.65 -5.51
N ASN A 66 -10.37 -16.46 -4.91
CA ASN A 66 -10.58 -17.90 -4.78
C ASN A 66 -11.73 -18.18 -3.79
N ARG A 67 -12.29 -19.41 -3.83
CA ARG A 67 -13.40 -19.80 -2.94
C ARG A 67 -13.07 -19.61 -1.44
N PRO A 68 -11.89 -20.00 -0.94
CA PRO A 68 -11.51 -19.73 0.46
C PRO A 68 -11.38 -18.23 0.78
N GLU A 69 -10.76 -17.46 -0.12
CA GLU A 69 -10.63 -16.00 0.04
C GLU A 69 -12.00 -15.32 0.12
N ARG A 70 -12.95 -15.72 -0.73
CA ARG A 70 -14.34 -15.23 -0.68
C ARG A 70 -15.00 -15.56 0.65
N GLY A 71 -14.83 -16.81 1.13
CA GLY A 71 -15.37 -17.24 2.42
C GLY A 71 -14.85 -16.40 3.58
N HIS A 72 -13.55 -16.04 3.56
CA HIS A 72 -12.95 -15.17 4.57
C HIS A 72 -13.51 -13.74 4.53
N LEU A 73 -13.66 -13.17 3.34
CA LEU A 73 -14.16 -11.81 3.15
C LEU A 73 -15.68 -11.69 3.35
N ARG A 74 -16.41 -12.81 3.30
CA ARG A 74 -17.87 -12.84 3.43
C ARG A 74 -18.34 -12.30 4.77
N ALA A 75 -17.63 -12.62 5.85
CA ALA A 75 -17.97 -12.15 7.19
C ALA A 75 -17.95 -10.63 7.33
N ALA A 76 -17.12 -9.95 6.53
CA ALA A 76 -17.02 -8.50 6.48
C ALA A 76 -17.88 -7.86 5.38
N GLY A 77 -18.72 -8.64 4.68
CA GLY A 77 -19.54 -8.13 3.57
C GLY A 77 -18.74 -7.72 2.31
N LEU A 78 -17.48 -8.13 2.22
CA LEU A 78 -16.55 -7.74 1.16
C LEU A 78 -16.42 -8.82 0.07
N GLU A 79 -17.31 -9.82 0.07
CA GLU A 79 -17.39 -10.83 -0.97
C GLU A 79 -17.77 -10.20 -2.31
N GLY A 80 -17.07 -10.54 -3.38
CA GLY A 80 -17.38 -10.01 -4.71
C GLY A 80 -16.79 -8.64 -5.03
N ARG A 81 -16.10 -8.01 -4.09
CA ARG A 81 -15.40 -6.73 -4.35
C ARG A 81 -14.32 -6.89 -5.43
N SER A 82 -14.31 -5.96 -6.37
CA SER A 82 -13.28 -5.87 -7.41
C SER A 82 -12.58 -4.49 -7.32
N PRO A 83 -11.23 -4.43 -7.25
CA PRO A 83 -10.28 -5.54 -7.13
C PRO A 83 -10.32 -6.22 -5.76
N VAL A 84 -9.91 -7.49 -5.73
CA VAL A 84 -9.95 -8.33 -4.53
C VAL A 84 -8.90 -7.88 -3.51
N LEU A 85 -9.27 -7.92 -2.24
CA LEU A 85 -8.35 -7.66 -1.12
C LEU A 85 -7.39 -8.84 -0.95
N THR A 86 -6.22 -8.77 -1.57
CA THR A 86 -5.25 -9.88 -1.56
C THR A 86 -4.16 -9.72 -0.49
N LYS A 87 -3.98 -8.53 0.03
CA LYS A 87 -2.98 -8.25 1.05
C LYS A 87 -3.66 -8.00 2.37
N LEU A 88 -3.57 -8.98 3.24
CA LEU A 88 -4.10 -8.94 4.60
C LEU A 88 -2.95 -8.75 5.59
N ARG A 89 -3.12 -7.85 6.56
CA ARG A 89 -2.20 -7.63 7.66
C ARG A 89 -2.97 -7.30 8.93
N GLU A 90 -2.45 -7.77 10.04
CA GLU A 90 -2.99 -7.48 11.36
C GLU A 90 -2.19 -6.37 12.03
N PHE A 91 -2.92 -5.45 12.65
CA PHE A 91 -2.37 -4.39 13.47
C PHE A 91 -2.86 -4.59 14.90
N ARG A 92 -1.92 -4.82 15.81
CA ARG A 92 -2.23 -4.94 17.23
C ARG A 92 -2.55 -3.57 17.79
N LEU A 93 -3.67 -3.50 18.50
CA LEU A 93 -4.19 -2.32 19.15
C LEU A 93 -4.43 -2.60 20.62
N ASP A 94 -4.49 -1.57 21.43
CA ASP A 94 -4.86 -1.71 22.84
C ASP A 94 -6.37 -1.96 22.96
N ASP A 95 -7.15 -1.33 22.07
CA ASP A 95 -8.58 -1.56 21.95
C ASP A 95 -8.98 -1.73 20.48
N SER A 96 -9.66 -2.83 20.19
CA SER A 96 -10.15 -3.17 18.86
C SER A 96 -11.66 -2.96 18.69
N THR A 97 -12.39 -2.60 19.76
CA THR A 97 -13.85 -2.47 19.75
C THR A 97 -14.35 -1.26 18.98
N SER A 98 -13.49 -0.27 18.76
CA SER A 98 -13.80 0.93 17.98
C SER A 98 -13.90 0.71 16.46
N PHE A 99 -13.56 -0.49 15.98
CA PHE A 99 -13.55 -0.82 14.56
C PHE A 99 -14.67 -1.78 14.18
N GLU A 100 -15.37 -1.47 13.09
CA GLU A 100 -16.43 -2.30 12.55
C GLU A 100 -15.96 -3.12 11.35
N LEU A 101 -16.55 -4.31 11.18
CA LEU A 101 -16.28 -5.15 10.00
C LEU A 101 -16.76 -4.45 8.72
N GLY A 102 -15.91 -4.46 7.69
CA GLY A 102 -16.22 -3.79 6.42
C GLY A 102 -15.91 -2.29 6.40
N GLN A 103 -15.59 -1.67 7.53
CA GLN A 103 -15.21 -0.26 7.60
C GLN A 103 -14.05 0.06 6.68
N ALA A 104 -14.15 1.16 5.93
CA ALA A 104 -13.07 1.69 5.12
C ALA A 104 -12.20 2.65 5.95
N LEU A 105 -10.89 2.44 5.89
CA LEU A 105 -9.90 3.34 6.50
C LEU A 105 -9.10 4.01 5.39
N THR A 106 -9.00 5.33 5.44
CA THR A 106 -8.33 6.18 4.47
C THR A 106 -7.07 6.81 5.05
N VAL A 107 -6.33 7.53 4.23
CA VAL A 107 -5.10 8.21 4.63
C VAL A 107 -5.35 9.36 5.64
N GLU A 108 -6.59 9.83 5.77
CA GLU A 108 -6.99 10.96 6.63
C GLU A 108 -6.65 10.76 8.11
N GLN A 109 -6.51 9.51 8.54
CA GLN A 109 -6.07 9.22 9.91
C GLN A 109 -4.65 9.72 10.23
N PHE A 110 -3.82 10.01 9.22
CA PHE A 110 -2.49 10.57 9.43
C PHE A 110 -2.49 12.07 9.28
N VAL A 111 -1.83 12.75 10.21
CA VAL A 111 -1.75 14.21 10.23
C VAL A 111 -0.34 14.65 9.84
N PRO A 112 -0.17 15.71 9.01
CA PRO A 112 1.13 16.30 8.76
C PRO A 112 1.85 16.66 10.06
N GLY A 113 3.18 16.42 10.13
CA GLY A 113 3.96 16.60 11.35
C GLY A 113 3.96 15.39 12.30
N GLN A 114 3.15 14.37 12.06
CA GLN A 114 3.18 13.12 12.80
C GLN A 114 4.38 12.26 12.37
N PHE A 115 4.90 11.45 13.31
CA PHE A 115 5.89 10.43 12.99
C PHE A 115 5.23 9.07 12.75
N VAL A 116 5.75 8.36 11.75
CA VAL A 116 5.28 7.03 11.36
C VAL A 116 6.42 6.04 11.25
N ASP A 117 6.10 4.78 11.51
CA ASP A 117 7.00 3.64 11.31
C ASP A 117 6.57 2.90 10.05
N VAL A 118 7.50 2.71 9.12
CA VAL A 118 7.20 2.09 7.84
C VAL A 118 7.94 0.77 7.70
N THR A 119 7.18 -0.30 7.52
CA THR A 119 7.70 -1.65 7.36
C THR A 119 7.47 -2.12 5.92
N ALA A 120 8.53 -2.61 5.28
CA ALA A 120 8.46 -3.18 3.94
C ALA A 120 9.57 -4.19 3.68
N THR A 121 9.44 -4.95 2.60
CA THR A 121 10.50 -5.87 2.15
C THR A 121 11.58 -5.09 1.41
N SER A 122 12.82 -5.24 1.84
CA SER A 122 13.98 -4.59 1.22
C SER A 122 14.27 -5.16 -0.18
N LYS A 123 15.02 -4.41 -0.99
CA LYS A 123 15.47 -4.89 -2.29
C LYS A 123 16.41 -6.08 -2.12
N GLY A 124 16.17 -7.17 -2.86
CA GLY A 124 17.07 -8.32 -2.90
C GLY A 124 18.41 -7.95 -3.51
N LYS A 125 19.48 -8.51 -2.97
CA LYS A 125 20.87 -8.34 -3.43
C LYS A 125 21.52 -9.68 -3.79
N GLY A 126 20.74 -10.77 -3.79
CA GLY A 126 21.17 -12.12 -4.06
C GLY A 126 22.14 -12.67 -3.01
N PHE A 127 23.00 -13.60 -3.42
CA PHE A 127 24.07 -14.10 -2.58
C PHE A 127 25.19 -13.07 -2.50
N ALA A 128 25.56 -12.65 -1.32
CA ALA A 128 26.56 -11.61 -1.08
C ALA A 128 27.70 -12.14 -0.22
N GLY A 129 28.94 -11.85 -0.64
CA GLY A 129 30.15 -12.15 0.13
C GLY A 129 30.29 -11.29 1.39
N GLY A 130 31.23 -11.68 2.26
CA GLY A 130 31.47 -11.02 3.55
C GLY A 130 31.76 -9.53 3.45
N VAL A 131 32.48 -9.11 2.43
CA VAL A 131 32.77 -7.67 2.20
C VAL A 131 31.50 -6.86 1.94
N LYS A 132 30.57 -7.35 1.08
CA LYS A 132 29.33 -6.65 0.77
C LYS A 132 28.32 -6.76 1.90
N ARG A 133 28.18 -7.95 2.50
CA ARG A 133 27.13 -8.23 3.49
C ARG A 133 27.45 -7.67 4.87
N TRP A 134 28.73 -7.78 5.29
CA TRP A 134 29.16 -7.46 6.67
C TRP A 134 30.20 -6.36 6.74
N HIS A 135 30.58 -5.78 5.59
CA HIS A 135 31.59 -4.72 5.49
C HIS A 135 32.99 -5.15 5.97
N PHE A 136 33.35 -6.41 5.71
CA PHE A 136 34.71 -6.90 6.00
C PHE A 136 35.75 -6.18 5.14
N ALA A 137 36.91 -5.90 5.71
CA ALA A 137 37.99 -5.21 5.03
C ALA A 137 38.53 -6.00 3.81
N GLY A 138 38.52 -7.31 3.92
CA GLY A 138 39.19 -8.19 2.96
C GLY A 138 40.69 -8.26 3.17
N GLY A 139 41.41 -8.79 2.18
CA GLY A 139 42.88 -8.87 2.17
C GLY A 139 43.54 -7.62 1.58
N PRO A 140 44.88 -7.50 1.73
CA PRO A 140 45.67 -6.46 1.09
C PRO A 140 45.54 -6.50 -0.44
N LYS A 141 45.65 -5.37 -1.11
CA LYS A 141 45.62 -5.25 -2.57
C LYS A 141 47.02 -5.22 -3.18
N THR A 142 48.07 -5.03 -2.37
CA THR A 142 49.46 -4.87 -2.74
C THR A 142 50.33 -5.73 -1.84
N HIS A 143 51.65 -5.54 -1.86
CA HIS A 143 52.61 -6.26 -1.03
C HIS A 143 52.62 -7.78 -1.22
N GLY A 144 52.61 -8.25 -2.49
CA GLY A 144 52.69 -9.66 -2.84
C GLY A 144 51.35 -10.43 -2.76
N GLN A 145 50.25 -9.77 -2.42
CA GLN A 145 48.93 -10.42 -2.47
C GLN A 145 48.47 -10.61 -3.90
N SER A 146 48.23 -11.85 -4.31
CA SER A 146 47.90 -12.17 -5.70
C SER A 146 46.40 -12.40 -5.93
N ASP A 147 45.67 -13.12 -5.04
CA ASP A 147 44.36 -13.69 -5.38
C ASP A 147 43.23 -13.51 -4.35
N ARG A 148 43.52 -13.23 -3.08
CA ARG A 148 42.55 -13.25 -1.98
C ARG A 148 42.12 -11.87 -1.48
N HIS A 149 41.84 -10.94 -2.40
CA HIS A 149 41.52 -9.57 -2.04
C HIS A 149 40.17 -9.41 -1.28
N ARG A 150 39.19 -10.26 -1.59
CA ARG A 150 37.84 -10.16 -1.00
C ARG A 150 37.47 -11.40 -0.16
N ALA A 151 38.45 -12.13 0.32
CA ALA A 151 38.23 -13.29 1.17
C ALA A 151 37.81 -12.88 2.59
N PRO A 152 37.03 -13.72 3.29
CA PRO A 152 36.59 -13.42 4.67
C PRO A 152 37.71 -13.50 5.69
N GLY A 153 38.81 -14.14 5.40
CA GLY A 153 39.91 -14.42 6.34
C GLY A 153 39.64 -15.65 7.20
N SER A 154 40.27 -15.74 8.36
CA SER A 154 40.08 -16.82 9.31
C SER A 154 38.66 -16.87 9.82
N ILE A 155 38.09 -18.08 9.94
CA ILE A 155 36.75 -18.35 10.45
C ILE A 155 36.76 -18.90 11.89
N GLY A 156 37.90 -19.01 12.51
CA GLY A 156 38.07 -19.48 13.88
C GLY A 156 39.46 -20.05 14.16
N SER A 157 39.66 -20.46 15.39
CA SER A 157 40.85 -21.16 15.84
C SER A 157 40.81 -22.65 15.44
N GLY A 158 41.96 -23.33 15.46
CA GLY A 158 42.12 -24.74 15.11
C GLY A 158 41.53 -25.69 16.18
N THR A 159 42.41 -26.25 17.02
CA THR A 159 42.11 -27.34 17.95
C THR A 159 41.02 -27.00 18.99
N THR A 160 41.03 -25.79 19.52
CA THR A 160 40.05 -25.29 20.46
C THR A 160 39.36 -24.05 19.88
N PRO A 161 38.04 -24.06 19.65
CA PRO A 161 36.99 -24.98 20.07
C PRO A 161 36.72 -26.19 19.13
N GLY A 162 37.53 -26.43 18.11
CA GLY A 162 37.32 -27.50 17.11
C GLY A 162 36.13 -27.35 16.20
N ARG A 163 35.49 -26.19 16.22
CA ARG A 163 34.30 -25.85 15.43
C ARG A 163 34.22 -24.37 15.14
N VAL A 164 33.43 -23.99 14.17
CA VAL A 164 33.07 -22.60 13.91
C VAL A 164 31.94 -22.21 14.87
N TYR A 165 32.03 -21.05 15.51
CA TYR A 165 30.98 -20.57 16.42
C TYR A 165 29.68 -20.30 15.69
N LYS A 166 28.56 -20.55 16.38
CA LYS A 166 27.23 -20.17 15.91
C LYS A 166 27.15 -18.65 15.80
N GLY A 167 26.51 -18.16 14.74
CA GLY A 167 26.35 -16.72 14.51
C GLY A 167 27.55 -16.03 13.87
N LEU A 168 28.62 -16.77 13.46
CA LEU A 168 29.73 -16.19 12.72
C LEU A 168 29.23 -15.58 11.40
N LYS A 169 29.66 -14.36 11.13
CA LYS A 169 29.30 -13.61 9.93
C LYS A 169 29.95 -14.22 8.70
N MET A 170 29.14 -14.82 7.82
CA MET A 170 29.56 -15.47 6.58
C MET A 170 28.80 -14.92 5.38
N ALA A 171 29.27 -15.27 4.19
CA ALA A 171 28.53 -15.03 2.94
C ALA A 171 27.15 -15.69 2.99
N GLY A 172 26.19 -15.15 2.25
CA GLY A 172 24.84 -15.68 2.17
C GLY A 172 23.88 -14.71 1.52
N HIS A 173 22.59 -15.07 1.55
CA HIS A 173 21.53 -14.23 1.01
C HIS A 173 21.49 -12.87 1.71
N MET A 174 21.32 -11.80 0.93
CA MET A 174 21.20 -10.43 1.42
C MET A 174 20.01 -9.74 0.76
N GLY A 175 19.26 -8.95 1.54
CA GLY A 175 18.05 -8.30 1.09
C GLY A 175 16.87 -9.27 1.02
N SER A 176 15.74 -8.81 0.46
CA SER A 176 14.43 -9.49 0.52
C SER A 176 14.00 -9.81 1.96
N GLU A 177 14.43 -9.00 2.89
CA GLU A 177 14.12 -9.09 4.31
C GLU A 177 13.10 -8.02 4.67
N THR A 178 12.23 -8.32 5.62
CA THR A 178 11.32 -7.31 6.20
C THR A 178 12.14 -6.35 7.06
N VAL A 179 12.10 -5.08 6.70
CA VAL A 179 12.82 -4.00 7.38
C VAL A 179 11.83 -2.93 7.79
N THR A 180 11.94 -2.46 9.03
CA THR A 180 11.17 -1.34 9.54
C THR A 180 12.07 -0.12 9.68
N VAL A 181 11.65 1.00 9.11
CA VAL A 181 12.27 2.31 9.32
C VAL A 181 11.38 3.07 10.28
N LEU A 182 11.98 3.47 11.40
CA LEU A 182 11.26 4.12 12.49
C LEU A 182 11.29 5.64 12.37
N ASN A 183 10.28 6.30 12.95
CA ASN A 183 10.21 7.74 13.14
C ASN A 183 10.40 8.56 11.86
N LEU A 184 9.77 8.17 10.78
CA LEU A 184 9.70 8.98 9.56
C LEU A 184 8.63 10.07 9.73
N LEU A 185 8.96 11.31 9.38
CA LEU A 185 8.05 12.45 9.47
C LEU A 185 7.03 12.41 8.32
N VAL A 186 5.76 12.55 8.63
CA VAL A 186 4.71 12.81 7.64
C VAL A 186 4.82 14.26 7.20
N VAL A 187 5.20 14.47 5.95
CA VAL A 187 5.40 15.80 5.37
C VAL A 187 4.08 16.40 4.93
N ALA A 188 3.27 15.62 4.24
CA ALA A 188 1.97 16.04 3.74
C ALA A 188 1.06 14.83 3.50
N VAL A 189 -0.24 15.08 3.39
CA VAL A 189 -1.27 14.08 3.13
C VAL A 189 -2.18 14.60 2.02
N ASP A 190 -2.48 13.75 1.04
CA ASP A 190 -3.44 14.03 -0.02
C ASP A 190 -4.59 13.03 0.09
N PRO A 191 -5.73 13.42 0.68
CA PRO A 191 -6.87 12.53 0.85
C PRO A 191 -7.55 12.18 -0.48
N THR A 192 -7.54 13.08 -1.46
CA THR A 192 -8.20 12.87 -2.75
C THR A 192 -7.60 11.68 -3.51
N ARG A 193 -6.28 11.53 -3.45
CA ARG A 193 -5.54 10.46 -4.12
C ARG A 193 -5.09 9.36 -3.17
N ASN A 194 -5.43 9.45 -1.88
CA ASN A 194 -4.95 8.56 -0.81
C ASN A 194 -3.41 8.46 -0.77
N LEU A 195 -2.72 9.59 -0.92
CA LEU A 195 -1.26 9.64 -0.89
C LEU A 195 -0.74 10.17 0.44
N LEU A 196 0.25 9.47 0.97
CA LEU A 196 1.03 9.89 2.12
C LEU A 196 2.45 10.24 1.67
N PHE A 197 2.92 11.41 2.07
CA PHE A 197 4.26 11.92 1.80
C PHE A 197 5.11 11.82 3.05
N VAL A 198 6.14 10.97 3.01
CA VAL A 198 6.98 10.66 4.17
C VAL A 198 8.41 11.11 3.89
N ASP A 199 9.01 11.85 4.83
CA ASP A 199 10.39 12.32 4.72
C ASP A 199 11.38 11.16 4.76
N GLY A 200 12.30 11.14 3.81
CA GLY A 200 13.35 10.14 3.72
C GLY A 200 13.00 8.90 2.88
N SER A 201 13.80 7.86 3.06
CA SER A 201 13.73 6.64 2.25
C SER A 201 12.92 5.55 2.93
N VAL A 202 12.09 4.87 2.14
CA VAL A 202 11.31 3.68 2.55
C VAL A 202 11.90 2.44 1.87
N PRO A 203 11.99 1.29 2.58
CA PRO A 203 12.51 0.05 2.02
C PRO A 203 11.72 -0.42 0.78
N GLY A 204 12.38 -1.21 -0.05
CA GLY A 204 11.78 -1.81 -1.24
C GLY A 204 11.90 -0.99 -2.51
N HIS A 205 11.43 -1.58 -3.61
CA HIS A 205 11.37 -0.95 -4.93
C HIS A 205 10.02 -0.25 -5.14
N LYS A 206 9.87 0.47 -6.25
CA LYS A 206 8.58 1.02 -6.69
C LYS A 206 7.55 -0.11 -6.83
N GLY A 207 6.37 0.07 -6.29
CA GLY A 207 5.31 -0.95 -6.28
C GLY A 207 5.35 -1.93 -5.10
N THR A 208 6.38 -1.87 -4.22
CA THR A 208 6.44 -2.71 -3.01
C THR A 208 5.31 -2.36 -2.06
N ILE A 209 4.68 -3.40 -1.49
CA ILE A 209 3.69 -3.25 -0.43
C ILE A 209 4.39 -2.83 0.85
N VAL A 210 3.86 -1.81 1.47
CA VAL A 210 4.35 -1.24 2.74
C VAL A 210 3.24 -1.25 3.78
N THR A 211 3.61 -1.34 5.04
CA THR A 211 2.71 -1.12 6.17
C THR A 211 3.18 0.11 6.92
N VAL A 212 2.29 1.03 7.17
CA VAL A 212 2.56 2.29 7.85
C VAL A 212 1.78 2.30 9.16
N GLY A 213 2.44 2.50 10.26
CA GLY A 213 1.84 2.62 11.57
C GLY A 213 2.28 3.90 12.27
N ALA A 214 1.50 4.37 13.23
CA ALA A 214 1.89 5.50 14.05
C ALA A 214 3.15 5.15 14.85
N ALA A 215 4.15 6.04 14.86
CA ALA A 215 5.34 5.89 15.66
C ALA A 215 5.06 6.25 17.11
N ARG A 216 5.96 5.81 18.00
CA ARG A 216 5.90 6.15 19.43
C ARG A 216 6.26 7.62 19.70
N ARG A 217 6.95 8.24 18.77
CA ARG A 217 7.38 9.63 18.90
C ARG A 217 6.18 10.56 18.75
N PRO A 218 6.01 11.54 19.65
CA PRO A 218 4.93 12.53 19.52
C PRO A 218 5.10 13.36 18.26
N ALA A 219 3.98 13.83 17.71
CA ALA A 219 3.95 14.71 16.55
C ALA A 219 4.64 16.06 16.87
N LEU A 220 5.11 16.73 15.83
CA LEU A 220 5.63 18.09 15.92
C LEU A 220 4.46 19.06 16.11
N LYS A 221 4.56 19.94 17.13
CA LYS A 221 3.46 20.87 17.47
C LYS A 221 3.27 22.00 16.43
N ASP A 222 4.38 22.48 15.86
CA ASP A 222 4.38 23.65 14.96
C ASP A 222 4.88 23.26 13.54
N TYR A 223 4.25 22.23 12.95
CA TYR A 223 4.64 21.80 11.63
C TYR A 223 3.75 22.42 10.55
N THR A 224 4.34 23.20 9.65
CA THR A 224 3.67 23.74 8.48
C THR A 224 3.93 22.81 7.29
N PRO A 225 2.91 22.16 6.73
CA PRO A 225 3.10 21.27 5.59
C PRO A 225 3.48 22.08 4.33
N PRO A 226 4.36 21.54 3.48
CA PRO A 226 4.65 22.13 2.19
C PRO A 226 3.46 22.00 1.24
N VAL A 227 3.36 22.93 0.30
CA VAL A 227 2.35 22.87 -0.76
C VAL A 227 2.68 21.70 -1.71
N ILE A 228 1.72 20.82 -1.92
CA ILE A 228 1.85 19.68 -2.85
C ILE A 228 1.51 20.18 -4.25
N PRO A 229 2.44 20.07 -5.23
CA PRO A 229 2.12 20.42 -6.61
C PRO A 229 0.99 19.52 -7.15
N GLY A 230 -0.15 20.13 -7.51
CA GLY A 230 -1.31 19.43 -8.06
C GLY A 230 -2.27 18.82 -7.04
N ALA A 231 -2.17 19.15 -5.75
CA ALA A 231 -3.30 19.07 -4.84
C ALA A 231 -4.22 20.23 -5.19
N THR A 232 -5.35 19.93 -5.80
CA THR A 232 -6.36 20.91 -6.20
C THR A 232 -6.87 21.66 -4.97
N GLU A 233 -6.99 22.95 -5.15
CA GLU A 233 -7.70 23.95 -4.39
C GLU A 233 -9.19 23.58 -4.18
N ALA A 234 -9.47 22.44 -3.57
CA ALA A 234 -10.83 22.01 -3.24
C ALA A 234 -11.17 22.18 -1.74
N ALA A 235 -10.35 22.97 -1.02
CA ALA A 235 -10.55 23.18 0.41
C ALA A 235 -10.78 24.65 0.82
N ASP A 236 -10.80 25.62 -0.11
CA ASP A 236 -10.95 27.04 0.22
C ASP A 236 -12.24 27.70 -0.30
N GLU A 237 -13.24 26.93 -0.73
CA GLU A 237 -14.55 27.49 -1.13
C GLU A 237 -15.71 27.14 -0.20
N VAL A 238 -15.48 27.05 1.08
CA VAL A 238 -16.56 26.98 2.07
C VAL A 238 -16.26 27.89 3.26
N VAL A 239 -16.08 29.18 3.04
CA VAL A 239 -16.37 30.25 4.03
C VAL A 239 -16.42 31.56 3.27
N GLU A 240 -17.60 31.95 2.82
CA GLU A 240 -18.13 33.28 2.84
C GLU A 240 -19.50 33.30 2.14
N GLU A 241 -20.53 32.98 2.89
CA GLU A 241 -21.85 33.61 2.66
C GLU A 241 -21.97 34.73 3.65
N PRO A 242 -22.11 35.97 3.20
CA PRO A 242 -22.64 37.02 4.05
C PRO A 242 -24.17 36.94 4.02
N ALA A 243 -24.73 36.72 5.19
CA ALA A 243 -26.12 36.98 5.50
C ALA A 243 -26.43 38.46 5.38
N ALA A 244 -27.63 38.74 4.91
CA ALA A 244 -28.49 39.90 4.99
C ALA A 244 -28.93 40.35 3.58
N GLU A 245 -30.15 40.59 3.25
CA GLU A 245 -31.23 41.24 3.94
C GLU A 245 -32.55 41.02 3.21
N GLU A 246 -33.55 40.84 3.98
CA GLU A 246 -34.98 41.00 3.94
C GLU A 246 -35.56 41.96 2.89
N ALA A 247 -36.64 41.56 2.32
CA ALA A 247 -37.93 42.28 2.25
C ALA A 247 -38.62 42.32 0.90
N ALA A 248 -39.82 41.80 0.95
CA ALA A 248 -41.09 42.35 0.46
C ALA A 248 -41.55 42.11 -0.97
N GLU A 249 -42.72 41.48 -0.97
CA GLU A 249 -43.92 41.72 -1.78
C GLU A 249 -44.15 40.96 -3.09
N ALA A 250 -45.09 40.06 -2.95
CA ALA A 250 -46.01 39.60 -4.02
C ALA A 250 -46.92 40.76 -4.49
N PRO A 251 -47.76 40.70 -5.53
CA PRO A 251 -48.49 39.51 -5.98
C PRO A 251 -48.90 39.44 -7.49
N VAL A 252 -49.43 38.23 -7.88
CA VAL A 252 -50.63 37.96 -8.72
C VAL A 252 -50.62 38.29 -10.23
N ALA A 253 -50.88 37.29 -11.03
CA ALA A 253 -51.97 37.00 -11.99
C ALA A 253 -51.46 36.13 -13.13
N GLU A 254 -51.99 34.89 -13.24
CA GLU A 254 -52.98 34.40 -14.20
C GLU A 254 -52.67 34.73 -15.66
N THR A 255 -52.57 33.74 -16.51
CA THR A 255 -53.61 32.99 -17.21
C THR A 255 -53.03 32.08 -18.29
N THR A 256 -53.55 30.88 -18.27
CA THR A 256 -54.18 30.05 -19.31
C THR A 256 -53.42 29.61 -20.56
N SER A 257 -53.48 28.28 -20.71
CA SER A 257 -53.93 27.50 -21.89
C SER A 257 -52.98 27.49 -23.10
N ASP A 258 -52.64 26.39 -23.69
CA ASP A 258 -53.43 25.35 -24.32
C ASP A 258 -52.53 24.22 -24.83
N GLU A 259 -52.88 23.03 -24.56
CA GLU A 259 -52.58 21.83 -25.39
C GLU A 259 -53.42 21.97 -26.71
N PRO A 260 -53.21 21.23 -27.83
CA PRO A 260 -53.01 19.80 -27.86
C PRO A 260 -52.29 19.21 -29.11
N THR A 261 -51.92 17.91 -29.00
CA THR A 261 -52.25 16.80 -29.90
C THR A 261 -51.47 16.52 -31.20
N ALA A 262 -51.06 15.32 -31.26
CA ALA A 262 -51.26 14.22 -32.25
C ALA A 262 -50.01 13.81 -33.00
N GLU A 263 -49.76 12.57 -32.77
CA GLU A 263 -49.93 11.37 -33.60
C GLU A 263 -48.88 11.05 -34.64
N ALA A 264 -48.37 9.87 -34.46
CA ALA A 264 -48.37 8.67 -35.32
C ALA A 264 -47.16 8.60 -36.26
N ASP A 265 -46.47 7.56 -36.46
CA ASP A 265 -46.74 6.17 -36.70
C ASP A 265 -45.53 5.52 -37.40
N ALA A 266 -45.41 4.24 -37.30
CA ALA A 266 -44.81 3.29 -38.21
C ALA A 266 -43.34 2.88 -38.04
N ALA A 267 -43.19 1.72 -37.45
CA ALA A 267 -42.28 0.66 -37.91
C ALA A 267 -42.77 0.11 -39.29
N PRO A 268 -42.00 -0.62 -40.10
CA PRO A 268 -41.76 -2.02 -39.81
C PRO A 268 -40.42 -2.64 -40.31
N GLU A 269 -40.09 -3.79 -39.77
CA GLU A 269 -39.70 -5.11 -40.33
C GLU A 269 -38.84 -5.12 -41.61
N ALA A 270 -37.90 -6.00 -41.85
CA ALA A 270 -37.80 -7.42 -41.64
C ALA A 270 -36.45 -7.96 -42.19
N GLU A 271 -36.12 -9.13 -41.74
CA GLU A 271 -35.55 -10.34 -42.36
C GLU A 271 -34.06 -10.29 -42.80
N ALA A 272 -33.32 -11.18 -42.33
CA ALA A 272 -33.18 -12.63 -42.32
C ALA A 272 -32.13 -13.14 -43.32
N SER A 273 -31.45 -14.12 -42.85
CA SER A 273 -30.90 -15.31 -43.54
C SER A 273 -29.38 -15.38 -43.56
N THR A 274 -28.93 -16.33 -42.85
CA THR A 274 -28.57 -17.73 -43.10
C THR A 274 -27.14 -18.01 -43.49
N GLU A 275 -26.62 -18.97 -42.73
CA GLU A 275 -25.82 -20.14 -43.12
C GLU A 275 -24.42 -19.90 -43.67
N ASP A 276 -23.38 -20.50 -43.10
CA ASP A 276 -23.06 -21.92 -43.27
C ASP A 276 -21.77 -22.26 -42.49
N ALA A 277 -21.78 -23.37 -41.80
CA ALA A 277 -20.59 -24.14 -41.41
C ALA A 277 -20.33 -25.16 -42.51
N PRO A 278 -19.17 -25.79 -42.67
CA PRO A 278 -18.77 -26.99 -41.95
C PRO A 278 -17.24 -27.12 -41.70
N ALA A 279 -16.82 -27.76 -40.66
CA ALA A 279 -16.41 -29.12 -40.36
C ALA A 279 -15.25 -29.73 -41.19
N GLU A 280 -14.53 -30.58 -40.46
CA GLU A 280 -13.62 -31.69 -40.84
C GLU A 280 -12.15 -31.34 -41.04
N GLU A 281 -11.21 -32.10 -40.61
CA GLU A 281 -10.95 -33.41 -39.98
C GLU A 281 -9.48 -33.46 -39.67
N ALA A 282 -9.10 -33.96 -38.57
CA ALA A 282 -8.61 -35.29 -38.25
C ALA A 282 -7.10 -35.54 -38.43
N ALA A 283 -6.61 -36.11 -37.39
CA ALA A 283 -5.74 -37.27 -37.24
C ALA A 283 -4.22 -37.14 -37.27
N ALA A 284 -3.69 -37.55 -36.14
CA ALA A 284 -2.75 -38.69 -35.92
C ALA A 284 -1.31 -38.46 -36.41
N ASP A 285 -0.29 -38.75 -35.66
CA ASP A 285 0.25 -40.01 -35.20
C ASP A 285 1.52 -39.72 -34.33
N GLU A 286 1.56 -40.28 -33.18
CA GLU A 286 2.36 -41.39 -32.69
C GLU A 286 3.90 -41.33 -32.84
N GLU A 287 4.48 -41.58 -31.68
CA GLU A 287 5.65 -42.43 -31.41
C GLU A 287 7.06 -41.96 -31.80
N ASN A 288 7.88 -41.79 -30.79
CA ASN A 288 9.07 -42.66 -30.53
C ASN A 288 9.82 -42.15 -29.31
N LYS A 289 9.80 -42.74 -28.17
CA LYS A 289 10.48 -43.86 -27.53
C LYS A 289 12.00 -43.86 -27.72
N SER A 290 12.63 -43.81 -26.55
CA SER A 290 13.81 -44.48 -26.05
C SER A 290 15.21 -43.90 -26.30
N GLU A 291 15.89 -43.86 -25.18
CA GLU A 291 17.26 -44.28 -24.90
C GLU A 291 18.45 -43.41 -25.39
N ALA A 292 19.07 -42.76 -24.45
CA ALA A 292 20.42 -43.10 -23.92
C ALA A 292 20.66 -42.23 -22.68
#